data_4a7738c9a3a424498f552fb3b9bc5328
#
_entry.id   4a7738c9a3a424498f552fb3b9bc5328
#
_cell.length_a   1.000
_cell.length_b   1.000
_cell.length_c   1.000
_cell.angle_alpha   90.00
_cell.angle_beta   90.00
_cell.angle_gamma   90.00
#
_symmetry.space_group_name_H-M   'P 1'
#
loop_
_entity.id
_entity.type
_entity.pdbx_description
1 polymer ?
#
loop_
_entity_poly.entity_id
_entity_poly.type
_entity_poly.pdbx_seq_one_letter_code
_entity_poly.pdbx_strand_id
1 'polypeptide(L)'
;MRVKWLRKAALNLEDAHDFLSRENPRVAQEFVREVYRLVSLLSTQPAMGRPGRVPGTRELVVQPYPFLLPYRVQGEEIHILRVFHTRQRFPSQI
;
A
#
# COMPACT_ATOMS: atom_id res chain seq x y z
N MET A 1 -4.51 -12.49 -10.57
CA MET A 1 -5.28 -12.52 -9.30
C MET A 1 -6.03 -11.21 -9.16
N ARG A 2 -7.17 -11.26 -8.51
CA ARG A 2 -7.96 -10.06 -8.24
C ARG A 2 -7.37 -9.31 -7.06
N VAL A 3 -7.35 -7.98 -7.16
CA VAL A 3 -6.89 -7.12 -6.06
C VAL A 3 -8.09 -6.47 -5.41
N LYS A 4 -8.16 -6.58 -4.09
CA LYS A 4 -9.22 -6.00 -3.29
C LYS A 4 -8.61 -5.00 -2.30
N TRP A 5 -9.08 -3.77 -2.35
CA TRP A 5 -8.71 -2.74 -1.37
C TRP A 5 -9.63 -2.86 -0.16
N LEU A 6 -9.06 -3.15 0.99
CA LEU A 6 -9.86 -3.10 2.21
C LEU A 6 -10.17 -1.65 2.56
N ARG A 7 -11.26 -1.44 3.29
CA ARG A 7 -11.71 -0.10 3.63
C ARG A 7 -10.62 0.74 4.30
N LYS A 8 -9.90 0.17 5.26
CA LYS A 8 -8.83 0.88 5.95
C LYS A 8 -7.74 1.33 5.00
N ALA A 9 -7.38 0.49 4.03
CA ALA A 9 -6.36 0.82 3.04
C ALA A 9 -6.82 1.97 2.14
N ALA A 10 -8.07 1.94 1.70
CA ALA A 10 -8.62 3.02 0.87
C ALA A 10 -8.62 4.35 1.62
N LEU A 11 -9.02 4.33 2.90
CA LEU A 11 -9.00 5.53 3.74
C LEU A 11 -7.57 6.03 3.98
N ASN A 12 -6.64 5.10 4.21
CA ASN A 12 -5.23 5.47 4.39
C ASN A 12 -4.66 6.11 3.13
N LEU A 13 -5.03 5.61 1.95
CA LEU A 13 -4.55 6.18 0.69
C LEU A 13 -5.05 7.60 0.52
N GLU A 14 -6.32 7.84 0.84
CA GLU A 14 -6.91 9.17 0.80
C GLU A 14 -6.20 10.12 1.75
N ASP A 15 -5.94 9.67 3.00
CA ASP A 15 -5.21 10.46 3.99
C ASP A 15 -3.80 10.77 3.53
N ALA A 16 -3.11 9.80 2.94
CA ALA A 16 -1.75 10.00 2.42
C ALA A 16 -1.74 11.01 1.29
N HIS A 17 -2.71 10.92 0.37
CA HIS A 17 -2.87 11.90 -0.70
C HIS A 17 -3.07 13.31 -0.14
N ASP A 18 -3.97 13.44 0.82
CA ASP A 18 -4.28 14.76 1.42
C ASP A 18 -3.07 15.34 2.13
N PHE A 19 -2.34 14.50 2.85
CA PHE A 19 -1.11 14.91 3.55
C PHE A 19 -0.07 15.46 2.56
N LEU A 20 0.20 14.72 1.49
CA LEU A 20 1.17 15.13 0.47
C LEU A 20 0.67 16.36 -0.31
N SER A 21 -0.64 16.44 -0.54
CA SER A 21 -1.26 17.52 -1.29
C SER A 21 -1.14 18.88 -0.61
N ARG A 22 -1.03 18.90 0.72
CA ARG A 22 -0.86 20.15 1.46
C ARG A 22 0.41 20.88 1.07
N GLU A 23 1.46 20.14 0.76
CA GLU A 23 2.72 20.73 0.35
C GLU A 23 2.84 20.83 -1.17
N ASN A 24 2.41 19.78 -1.89
CA ASN A 24 2.55 19.73 -3.33
C ASN A 24 1.50 18.81 -3.95
N PRO A 25 0.42 19.38 -4.54
CA PRO A 25 -0.62 18.59 -5.17
C PRO A 25 -0.13 17.68 -6.29
N ARG A 26 0.89 18.10 -7.02
CA ARG A 26 1.45 17.29 -8.11
C ARG A 26 2.11 16.02 -7.57
N VAL A 27 2.87 16.16 -6.48
CA VAL A 27 3.51 15.02 -5.83
C VAL A 27 2.47 14.04 -5.31
N ALA A 28 1.37 14.56 -4.76
CA ALA A 28 0.28 13.73 -4.28
C ALA A 28 -0.32 12.89 -5.41
N GLN A 29 -0.53 13.48 -6.58
CA GLN A 29 -1.04 12.76 -7.75
C GLN A 29 -0.06 11.71 -8.24
N GLU A 30 1.23 12.05 -8.29
CA GLU A 30 2.28 11.11 -8.71
C GLU A 30 2.37 9.93 -7.76
N PHE A 31 2.24 10.18 -6.46
CA PHE A 31 2.22 9.13 -5.46
C PHE A 31 1.06 8.15 -5.69
N VAL A 32 -0.15 8.66 -5.90
CA VAL A 32 -1.31 7.81 -6.14
C VAL A 32 -1.13 6.98 -7.41
N ARG A 33 -0.59 7.56 -8.48
CA ARG A 33 -0.29 6.82 -9.70
C ARG A 33 0.69 5.69 -9.45
N GLU A 34 1.73 5.96 -8.66
CA GLU A 34 2.73 4.94 -8.35
C GLU A 34 2.13 3.80 -7.52
N VAL A 35 1.26 4.12 -6.57
CA VAL A 35 0.55 3.11 -5.79
C VAL A 35 -0.25 2.20 -6.71
N TYR A 36 -1.04 2.77 -7.62
CA TYR A 36 -1.85 1.97 -8.53
C TYR A 36 -1.00 1.16 -9.51
N ARG A 37 0.13 1.70 -9.94
CA ARG A 37 1.05 0.97 -10.81
C ARG A 37 1.59 -0.27 -10.10
N LEU A 38 2.04 -0.12 -8.85
CA LEU A 38 2.56 -1.23 -8.05
C LEU A 38 1.49 -2.27 -7.77
N VAL A 39 0.30 -1.83 -7.40
CA VAL A 39 -0.82 -2.72 -7.12
C VAL A 39 -1.22 -3.50 -8.38
N SER A 40 -1.17 -2.85 -9.55
CA SER A 40 -1.43 -3.53 -10.82
C SER A 40 -0.43 -4.66 -11.07
N LEU A 41 0.85 -4.46 -10.73
CA LEU A 41 1.86 -5.51 -10.87
C LEU A 41 1.61 -6.69 -9.95
N LEU A 42 1.03 -6.45 -8.78
CA LEU A 42 0.72 -7.54 -7.84
C LEU A 42 -0.20 -8.59 -8.43
N SER A 43 -1.09 -8.20 -9.34
CA SER A 43 -2.03 -9.15 -9.93
C SER A 43 -1.33 -10.29 -10.67
N THR A 44 -0.14 -10.03 -11.21
CA THR A 44 0.67 -11.03 -11.92
C THR A 44 1.90 -11.47 -11.13
N GLN A 45 2.29 -10.70 -10.11
CA GLN A 45 3.47 -10.96 -9.29
C GLN A 45 3.14 -10.85 -7.80
N PRO A 46 2.30 -11.75 -7.28
CA PRO A 46 1.82 -11.62 -5.88
C PRO A 46 2.91 -11.74 -4.83
N ALA A 47 4.05 -12.32 -5.15
CA ALA A 47 5.16 -12.48 -4.22
C ALA A 47 6.21 -11.35 -4.31
N MET A 48 5.93 -10.27 -5.05
CA MET A 48 6.95 -9.23 -5.27
C MET A 48 7.26 -8.40 -4.02
N GLY A 49 6.34 -8.33 -3.07
CA GLY A 49 6.59 -7.64 -1.82
C GLY A 49 7.48 -8.46 -0.88
N ARG A 50 8.24 -7.76 -0.03
CA ARG A 50 9.07 -8.44 0.99
C ARG A 50 8.18 -9.05 2.07
N PRO A 51 8.65 -10.07 2.81
CA PRO A 51 7.90 -10.59 3.95
C PRO A 51 7.56 -9.47 4.93
N GLY A 52 6.31 -9.44 5.37
CA GLY A 52 5.81 -8.39 6.24
C GLY A 52 6.15 -8.64 7.71
N ARG A 53 6.05 -7.59 8.52
CA ARG A 53 6.26 -7.66 9.97
C ARG A 53 5.17 -8.46 10.65
N VAL A 54 3.96 -8.40 10.11
CA VAL A 54 2.85 -9.21 10.61
C VAL A 54 2.87 -10.55 9.88
N PRO A 55 2.80 -11.68 10.61
CA PRO A 55 2.81 -13.00 9.96
C PRO A 55 1.73 -13.13 8.91
N GLY A 56 2.08 -13.76 7.78
CA GLY A 56 1.15 -13.98 6.68
C GLY A 56 0.97 -12.79 5.76
N THR A 57 1.70 -11.71 5.98
CA THR A 57 1.62 -10.51 5.13
C THR A 57 2.90 -10.28 4.37
N ARG A 58 2.82 -9.44 3.34
CA ARG A 58 3.94 -8.89 2.60
C ARG A 58 3.82 -7.38 2.56
N GLU A 59 4.91 -6.71 2.25
CA GLU A 59 4.95 -5.25 2.18
C GLU A 59 5.59 -4.80 0.88
N LEU A 60 4.92 -3.86 0.20
CA LEU A 60 5.51 -3.15 -0.93
C LEU A 60 6.03 -1.80 -0.45
N VAL A 61 7.22 -1.43 -0.89
CA VAL A 61 7.77 -0.09 -0.65
C VAL A 61 7.38 0.78 -1.82
N VAL A 62 6.80 1.94 -1.55
CA VAL A 62 6.36 2.88 -2.59
C VAL A 62 7.45 3.95 -2.75
N GLN A 63 8.50 3.63 -3.52
CA GLN A 63 9.60 4.56 -3.75
C GLN A 63 9.23 5.61 -4.80
N PRO A 64 9.73 6.84 -4.72
CA PRO A 64 10.63 7.38 -3.69
C PRO A 64 9.92 7.92 -2.45
N TYR A 65 8.67 7.57 -2.25
CA TYR A 65 7.84 8.08 -1.16
C TYR A 65 8.07 7.25 0.10
N PRO A 66 7.93 7.87 1.30
CA PRO A 66 8.13 7.14 2.55
C PRO A 66 6.86 6.38 2.97
N PHE A 67 6.36 5.51 2.09
CA PHE A 67 5.13 4.76 2.34
C PHE A 67 5.31 3.27 2.06
N LEU A 68 4.56 2.47 2.80
CA LEU A 68 4.51 1.02 2.67
C LEU A 68 3.07 0.59 2.40
N LEU A 69 2.93 -0.47 1.60
CA LEU A 69 1.64 -1.10 1.32
C LEU A 69 1.67 -2.54 1.85
N PRO A 70 1.24 -2.77 3.09
CA PRO A 70 1.03 -4.14 3.55
C PRO A 70 -0.11 -4.80 2.79
N TYR A 71 0.09 -6.05 2.38
CA TYR A 71 -0.93 -6.81 1.68
C TYR A 71 -0.86 -8.28 2.06
N ARG A 72 -1.89 -9.03 1.74
CA ARG A 72 -1.98 -10.46 1.98
C ARG A 72 -2.52 -11.14 0.73
N VAL A 73 -1.93 -12.29 0.39
CA VAL A 73 -2.50 -13.17 -0.64
C VAL A 73 -3.41 -14.15 0.07
N GLN A 74 -4.66 -14.19 -0.34
CA GLN A 74 -5.66 -15.04 0.26
C GLN A 74 -6.48 -15.71 -0.84
N GLY A 75 -6.22 -17.01 -1.07
CA GLY A 75 -6.81 -17.74 -2.19
C GLY A 75 -6.41 -17.10 -3.51
N GLU A 76 -7.38 -16.75 -4.32
CA GLU A 76 -7.19 -16.13 -5.63
C GLU A 76 -7.23 -14.59 -5.56
N GLU A 77 -7.20 -14.04 -4.37
CA GLU A 77 -7.29 -12.60 -4.16
C GLU A 77 -6.06 -12.05 -3.45
N ILE A 78 -5.77 -10.78 -3.75
CA ILE A 78 -4.78 -10.02 -3.03
C ILE A 78 -5.53 -8.92 -2.28
N HIS A 79 -5.36 -8.89 -0.97
CA HIS A 79 -5.99 -7.86 -0.14
C HIS A 79 -4.98 -6.80 0.25
N ILE A 80 -5.20 -5.57 -0.19
CA ILE A 80 -4.41 -4.42 0.26
C ILE A 80 -4.95 -4.03 1.63
N LEU A 81 -4.10 -4.18 2.65
CA LEU A 81 -4.53 -4.07 4.04
C LEU A 81 -4.44 -2.65 4.58
N ARG A 82 -3.38 -1.95 4.27
CA ARG A 82 -3.13 -0.60 4.76
C ARG A 82 -2.23 0.17 3.81
N VAL A 83 -2.14 1.49 4.03
CA VAL A 83 -1.09 2.35 3.45
C VAL A 83 -0.47 3.08 4.63
N PHE A 84 0.82 2.81 4.90
CA PHE A 84 1.51 3.38 6.05
C PHE A 84 2.64 4.30 5.64
N HIS A 85 2.73 5.43 6.32
CA HIS A 85 3.95 6.23 6.30
C HIS A 85 5.02 5.47 7.12
N THR A 86 6.27 5.45 6.64
CA THR A 86 7.35 4.68 7.28
C THR A 86 7.67 5.14 8.71
N ARG A 87 7.26 6.35 9.08
CA ARG A 87 7.45 6.89 10.43
C ARG A 87 6.29 6.57 11.37
N GLN A 88 5.18 6.06 10.84
CA GLN A 88 4.06 5.69 11.68
C GLN A 88 4.40 4.42 12.46
N ARG A 89 3.81 4.32 13.65
CA ARG A 89 3.94 3.11 14.44
C ARG A 89 3.19 1.98 13.75
N PHE A 90 3.91 0.92 13.45
CA PHE A 90 3.32 -0.23 12.78
C PHE A 90 2.49 -1.04 13.78
N PRO A 91 1.24 -1.36 13.48
CA PRO A 91 0.42 -2.14 14.41
C PRO A 91 0.91 -3.59 14.49
N SER A 92 0.66 -4.24 15.63
CA SER A 92 0.98 -5.65 15.81
C SER A 92 0.03 -6.56 15.01
N GLN A 93 -1.13 -6.02 14.69
CA GLN A 93 -2.14 -6.70 13.86
C GLN A 93 -2.65 -5.73 12.81
N ILE A 94 -3.01 -6.25 11.68
CA ILE A 94 -3.55 -5.43 10.59
C ILE A 94 -5.03 -5.70 10.37
#